data_e55537906edaa92904cff7f001168dc9
#
_entry.id   e55537906edaa92904cff7f001168dc9
#
_cell.length_a   1.000
_cell.length_b   1.000
_cell.length_c   1.000
_cell.angle_alpha   90.00
_cell.angle_beta   90.00
_cell.angle_gamma   90.00
#
_symmetry.space_group_name_H-M   'P 1'
#
loop_
_entity.id
_entity.type
_entity.pdbx_description
1 polymer ?
#
loop_
_entity_poly.entity_id
_entity_poly.type
_entity_poly.pdbx_seq_one_letter_code
_entity_poly.pdbx_strand_id
1 'polypeptide(L)'
;MRSQTRQAGPISRILQPIRGRLIAAAVLAGTGSMLTLVPLAGIAHIAGIALAPDAVHAPAGIWTTILVSVACLFAGMALISLGELAAHLADNRLTHQLRLQAVQRLGQVPLGWFTSRASGEVKQAMQDDINTLHSLTAHFYTTTGRAVGAIASSVIYLFAMDWRLALVAILPFPGFFLFFGRAMKASGGNMEQFVAGMGRINHAVVEFVNGIPVVKAFGATGRAHGSYRAAVDAFAEAFAAFTRPLVGSMANANALIAPVAVLGVVAIAGTVFVALGAMAPVDILPFALVAPGISAPMLLLHYLTHDLNNATGAAQRVQALLDTPVLAQPAPEQQQLPDGTEIRMEGVAYAYDGQHKVLSGINLTLAPGTVTAIVGASGSGKSTLARLLLRFFDPTEGRITLGGVDLRHIATPELYRRIGFVLQEVRLIHASVRENIALGRPSASLHEVQEAARLANIHERILALPRGYDAVIGEDAQLSGGELQRVSIARAVLLDPPVLVLDEATAAADAENEVAIQDALSRFARGRTLLVIAHRLDTIMYADHIVVVENGAILEQGSHASLLADKGRYAQLWALGGYQASPDEAEFPC
;
A
#
# COMPACT_ATOMS: atom_id res chain seq x y z
N MET A 1 -12.60 33.53 14.34
CA MET A 1 -11.25 32.99 14.21
C MET A 1 -11.22 31.64 14.95
N ARG A 2 -11.48 30.52 14.24
CA ARG A 2 -11.31 29.18 14.79
C ARG A 2 -9.83 28.84 14.68
N SER A 3 -9.19 28.52 15.80
CA SER A 3 -7.80 28.03 15.86
C SER A 3 -7.66 26.83 14.94
N GLN A 4 -6.88 26.98 13.86
CA GLN A 4 -6.37 25.83 13.10
C GLN A 4 -5.46 25.06 14.06
N THR A 5 -5.98 24.07 14.73
CA THR A 5 -5.17 23.03 15.37
C THR A 5 -4.28 22.47 14.27
N ARG A 6 -2.97 22.70 14.36
CA ARG A 6 -1.95 22.08 13.49
C ARG A 6 -2.22 20.57 13.52
N GLN A 7 -2.80 20.04 12.45
CA GLN A 7 -2.96 18.60 12.32
C GLN A 7 -1.57 17.98 12.38
N ALA A 8 -1.38 17.09 13.34
CA ALA A 8 -0.12 16.36 13.49
C ALA A 8 0.20 15.65 12.16
N GLY A 9 1.43 15.79 11.68
CA GLY A 9 1.87 15.15 10.44
C GLY A 9 1.70 13.62 10.50
N PRO A 10 1.67 12.92 9.35
CA PRO A 10 1.42 11.48 9.26
C PRO A 10 2.31 10.63 10.18
N ILE A 11 3.62 10.91 10.22
CA ILE A 11 4.56 10.23 11.15
C ILE A 11 4.12 10.42 12.60
N SER A 12 3.76 11.65 13.00
CA SER A 12 3.38 11.92 14.39
C SER A 12 2.13 11.15 14.81
N ARG A 13 1.16 10.97 13.91
CA ARG A 13 -0.04 10.17 14.18
C ARG A 13 0.29 8.69 14.32
N ILE A 14 1.08 8.15 13.40
CA ILE A 14 1.48 6.74 13.42
C ILE A 14 2.31 6.41 14.67
N LEU A 15 3.24 7.28 15.07
CA LEU A 15 4.10 7.04 16.23
C LEU A 15 3.45 7.35 17.57
N GLN A 16 2.30 8.03 17.61
CA GLN A 16 1.65 8.45 18.86
C GLN A 16 1.53 7.33 19.90
N PRO A 17 1.12 6.09 19.57
CA PRO A 17 0.95 5.01 20.55
C PRO A 17 2.24 4.56 21.23
N ILE A 18 3.39 4.73 20.57
CA ILE A 18 4.69 4.24 21.04
C ILE A 18 5.69 5.35 21.36
N ARG A 19 5.35 6.63 21.14
CA ARG A 19 6.24 7.77 21.24
C ARG A 19 7.00 7.82 22.58
N GLY A 20 6.32 7.59 23.70
CA GLY A 20 6.95 7.59 25.02
C GLY A 20 8.05 6.52 25.17
N ARG A 21 7.80 5.33 24.59
CA ARG A 21 8.80 4.23 24.61
C ARG A 21 10.00 4.54 23.74
N LEU A 22 9.80 5.16 22.57
CA LEU A 22 10.89 5.56 21.69
C LEU A 22 11.77 6.65 22.33
N ILE A 23 11.17 7.61 23.02
CA ILE A 23 11.92 8.63 23.77
C ILE A 23 12.72 7.98 24.90
N ALA A 24 12.11 7.08 25.67
CA ALA A 24 12.81 6.35 26.73
C ALA A 24 13.98 5.52 26.18
N ALA A 25 13.79 4.85 25.04
CA ALA A 25 14.83 4.10 24.35
C ALA A 25 15.99 5.01 23.90
N ALA A 26 15.69 6.21 23.37
CA ALA A 26 16.70 7.20 23.00
C ALA A 26 17.50 7.70 24.22
N VAL A 27 16.81 7.95 25.34
CA VAL A 27 17.45 8.38 26.58
C VAL A 27 18.38 7.28 27.15
N LEU A 28 17.91 6.04 27.21
CA LEU A 28 18.72 4.89 27.63
C LEU A 28 19.97 4.74 26.78
N ALA A 29 19.80 4.75 25.45
CA ALA A 29 20.90 4.62 24.50
C ALA A 29 21.87 5.80 24.59
N GLY A 30 21.37 7.02 24.79
CA GLY A 30 22.18 8.23 24.98
C GLY A 30 22.99 8.19 26.27
N THR A 31 22.36 7.86 27.41
CA THR A 31 23.05 7.69 28.70
C THR A 31 24.08 6.57 28.63
N GLY A 32 23.75 5.46 28.00
CA GLY A 32 24.69 4.36 27.77
C GLY A 32 25.91 4.81 26.96
N SER A 33 25.69 5.60 25.90
CA SER A 33 26.79 6.16 25.09
C SER A 33 27.68 7.13 25.84
N MET A 34 27.14 7.91 26.78
CA MET A 34 27.93 8.76 27.66
C MET A 34 28.86 7.92 28.55
N LEU A 35 28.37 6.83 29.13
CA LEU A 35 29.17 5.94 29.97
C LEU A 35 30.30 5.25 29.19
N THR A 36 30.09 4.94 27.92
CA THR A 36 31.13 4.32 27.07
C THR A 36 32.30 5.27 26.75
N LEU A 37 32.21 6.57 27.05
CA LEU A 37 33.31 7.52 26.94
C LEU A 37 34.29 7.42 28.13
N VAL A 38 33.81 6.97 29.31
CA VAL A 38 34.60 6.94 30.56
C VAL A 38 35.92 6.16 30.42
N PRO A 39 35.98 5.00 29.72
CA PRO A 39 37.25 4.32 29.46
C PRO A 39 38.30 5.17 28.76
N LEU A 40 37.91 5.98 27.75
CA LEU A 40 38.85 6.85 27.04
C LEU A 40 39.37 7.97 27.96
N ALA A 41 38.50 8.57 28.76
CA ALA A 41 38.87 9.52 29.80
C ALA A 41 39.76 8.87 30.86
N GLY A 42 39.49 7.63 31.26
CA GLY A 42 40.30 6.83 32.18
C GLY A 42 41.71 6.57 31.66
N ILE A 43 41.89 6.24 30.38
CA ILE A 43 43.21 6.05 29.74
C ILE A 43 44.00 7.37 29.83
N ALA A 44 43.39 8.51 29.51
CA ALA A 44 44.05 9.82 29.64
C ALA A 44 44.43 10.14 31.08
N HIS A 45 43.57 9.84 32.04
CA HIS A 45 43.81 10.05 33.46
C HIS A 45 44.96 9.16 34.00
N ILE A 46 44.98 7.87 33.62
CA ILE A 46 46.05 6.94 34.00
C ILE A 46 47.39 7.39 33.41
N ALA A 47 47.41 7.85 32.15
CA ALA A 47 48.62 8.37 31.53
C ALA A 47 49.12 9.61 32.28
N GLY A 48 48.23 10.51 32.72
CA GLY A 48 48.59 11.66 33.57
C GLY A 48 49.23 11.24 34.89
N ILE A 49 48.67 10.23 35.56
CA ILE A 49 49.27 9.69 36.81
C ILE A 49 50.64 9.04 36.54
N ALA A 50 50.74 8.21 35.48
CA ALA A 50 51.96 7.45 35.20
C ALA A 50 53.15 8.32 34.74
N LEU A 51 52.89 9.46 34.13
CA LEU A 51 53.88 10.40 33.64
C LEU A 51 54.18 11.53 34.65
N ALA A 52 53.51 11.55 35.82
CA ALA A 52 53.79 12.52 36.87
C ALA A 52 55.15 12.22 37.57
N PRO A 53 55.89 13.25 38.00
CA PRO A 53 57.21 13.06 38.68
C PRO A 53 57.15 12.16 39.90
N ASP A 54 55.98 12.10 40.58
CA ASP A 54 55.76 11.36 41.85
C ASP A 54 55.03 10.02 41.62
N ALA A 55 55.08 9.43 40.39
CA ALA A 55 54.32 8.26 39.95
C ALA A 55 54.51 6.99 40.81
N VAL A 56 55.57 6.86 41.56
CA VAL A 56 55.95 5.67 42.34
C VAL A 56 54.96 5.36 43.49
N HIS A 57 54.04 6.28 43.85
CA HIS A 57 53.18 6.16 45.04
C HIS A 57 51.66 6.05 44.71
N ALA A 58 51.23 5.82 43.46
CA ALA A 58 49.82 5.86 43.08
C ALA A 58 49.20 4.59 42.49
N PRO A 59 49.57 3.33 42.84
CA PRO A 59 48.95 2.14 42.24
C PRO A 59 47.46 2.02 42.54
N ALA A 60 46.98 2.48 43.71
CA ALA A 60 45.56 2.43 44.08
C ALA A 60 44.67 3.30 43.17
N GLY A 61 45.14 4.51 42.79
CA GLY A 61 44.39 5.40 41.88
C GLY A 61 44.24 4.81 40.47
N ILE A 62 45.28 4.15 39.97
CA ILE A 62 45.24 3.48 38.65
C ILE A 62 44.22 2.34 38.65
N TRP A 63 44.26 1.45 39.65
CA TRP A 63 43.30 0.34 39.75
C TRP A 63 41.87 0.81 39.92
N THR A 64 41.62 1.85 40.71
CA THR A 64 40.28 2.44 40.85
C THR A 64 39.76 2.97 39.51
N THR A 65 40.60 3.69 38.75
CA THR A 65 40.24 4.22 37.43
C THR A 65 39.94 3.09 36.43
N ILE A 66 40.73 2.00 36.45
CA ILE A 66 40.47 0.82 35.62
C ILE A 66 39.11 0.19 35.96
N LEU A 67 38.85 -0.06 37.26
CA LEU A 67 37.60 -0.70 37.70
C LEU A 67 36.39 0.17 37.36
N VAL A 68 36.44 1.47 37.58
CA VAL A 68 35.37 2.41 37.20
C VAL A 68 35.18 2.43 35.69
N SER A 69 36.25 2.47 34.91
CA SER A 69 36.18 2.47 33.44
C SER A 69 35.51 1.19 32.90
N VAL A 70 35.92 0.03 33.43
CA VAL A 70 35.32 -1.27 33.03
C VAL A 70 33.86 -1.35 33.47
N ALA A 71 33.52 -0.95 34.69
CA ALA A 71 32.14 -0.92 35.16
C ALA A 71 31.26 0.01 34.31
N CYS A 72 31.73 1.22 34.00
CA CYS A 72 31.02 2.17 33.13
C CYS A 72 30.85 1.62 31.69
N LEU A 73 31.89 0.93 31.17
CA LEU A 73 31.78 0.31 29.83
C LEU A 73 30.65 -0.72 29.80
N PHE A 74 30.63 -1.67 30.74
CA PHE A 74 29.58 -2.70 30.78
C PHE A 74 28.19 -2.13 31.07
N ALA A 75 28.10 -1.18 32.00
CA ALA A 75 26.85 -0.46 32.29
C ALA A 75 26.34 0.30 31.04
N GLY A 76 27.26 0.98 30.34
CA GLY A 76 26.94 1.69 29.10
C GLY A 76 26.43 0.76 28.00
N MET A 77 27.13 -0.37 27.80
CA MET A 77 26.68 -1.39 26.83
C MET A 77 25.32 -1.98 27.21
N ALA A 78 25.07 -2.28 28.46
CA ALA A 78 23.79 -2.78 28.95
C ALA A 78 22.66 -1.77 28.71
N LEU A 79 22.87 -0.48 28.99
CA LEU A 79 21.88 0.57 28.75
C LEU A 79 21.59 0.76 27.25
N ILE A 80 22.62 0.71 26.39
CA ILE A 80 22.42 0.75 24.93
C ILE A 80 21.56 -0.44 24.48
N SER A 81 21.92 -1.66 24.91
CA SER A 81 21.17 -2.88 24.54
C SER A 81 19.74 -2.87 25.06
N LEU A 82 19.49 -2.36 26.26
CA LEU A 82 18.13 -2.17 26.80
C LEU A 82 17.34 -1.13 25.99
N GLY A 83 17.99 -0.04 25.57
CA GLY A 83 17.38 0.95 24.69
C GLY A 83 16.98 0.37 23.34
N GLU A 84 17.87 -0.41 22.71
CA GLU A 84 17.61 -1.08 21.45
C GLU A 84 16.48 -2.11 21.60
N LEU A 85 16.51 -2.94 22.65
CA LEU A 85 15.43 -3.89 22.94
C LEU A 85 14.07 -3.18 23.11
N ALA A 86 14.04 -2.09 23.86
CA ALA A 86 12.81 -1.31 24.07
C ALA A 86 12.26 -0.73 22.76
N ALA A 87 13.13 -0.25 21.88
CA ALA A 87 12.75 0.26 20.55
C ALA A 87 12.19 -0.86 19.66
N HIS A 88 12.86 -2.01 19.57
CA HIS A 88 12.41 -3.15 18.79
C HIS A 88 11.08 -3.73 19.30
N LEU A 89 10.88 -3.81 20.62
CA LEU A 89 9.59 -4.24 21.19
C LEU A 89 8.47 -3.24 20.89
N ALA A 90 8.76 -1.94 20.88
CA ALA A 90 7.79 -0.91 20.50
C ALA A 90 7.46 -0.99 18.99
N ASP A 91 8.46 -1.18 18.15
CA ASP A 91 8.31 -1.38 16.71
C ASP A 91 7.45 -2.59 16.36
N ASN A 92 7.75 -3.75 16.93
CA ASN A 92 6.97 -4.97 16.70
C ASN A 92 5.48 -4.78 17.04
N ARG A 93 5.17 -4.07 18.14
CA ARG A 93 3.79 -3.74 18.51
C ARG A 93 3.13 -2.82 17.49
N LEU A 94 3.83 -1.77 17.07
CA LEU A 94 3.31 -0.81 16.07
C LEU A 94 3.06 -1.51 14.74
N THR A 95 4.03 -2.27 14.23
CA THR A 95 3.93 -3.02 12.98
C THR A 95 2.73 -3.97 13.00
N HIS A 96 2.54 -4.71 14.09
CA HIS A 96 1.38 -5.58 14.26
C HIS A 96 0.06 -4.79 14.24
N GLN A 97 -0.01 -3.69 14.99
CA GLN A 97 -1.21 -2.83 15.03
C GLN A 97 -1.53 -2.24 13.67
N LEU A 98 -0.56 -1.71 12.94
CA LEU A 98 -0.76 -1.14 11.60
C LEU A 98 -1.26 -2.18 10.61
N ARG A 99 -0.70 -3.39 10.63
CA ARG A 99 -1.17 -4.49 9.77
C ARG A 99 -2.61 -4.89 10.07
N LEU A 100 -2.97 -5.02 11.36
CA LEU A 100 -4.35 -5.31 11.75
C LEU A 100 -5.31 -4.21 11.32
N GLN A 101 -4.96 -2.94 11.57
CA GLN A 101 -5.78 -1.80 11.16
C GLN A 101 -5.94 -1.74 9.63
N ALA A 102 -4.87 -2.00 8.87
CA ALA A 102 -4.93 -2.04 7.41
C ALA A 102 -5.87 -3.15 6.91
N VAL A 103 -5.77 -4.37 7.47
CA VAL A 103 -6.68 -5.48 7.11
C VAL A 103 -8.13 -5.15 7.48
N GLN A 104 -8.36 -4.61 8.68
CA GLN A 104 -9.71 -4.20 9.11
C GLN A 104 -10.27 -3.11 8.20
N ARG A 105 -9.43 -2.13 7.82
CA ARG A 105 -9.84 -1.06 6.91
C ARG A 105 -10.18 -1.61 5.53
N LEU A 106 -9.35 -2.48 4.96
CA LEU A 106 -9.60 -3.13 3.68
C LEU A 106 -10.89 -3.95 3.69
N GLY A 107 -11.23 -4.60 4.80
CA GLY A 107 -12.51 -5.31 4.97
C GLY A 107 -13.75 -4.40 5.00
N GLN A 108 -13.57 -3.09 5.22
CA GLN A 108 -14.65 -2.09 5.29
C GLN A 108 -14.75 -1.21 4.05
N VAL A 109 -13.71 -1.18 3.23
CA VAL A 109 -13.66 -0.36 2.00
C VAL A 109 -14.68 -0.89 1.00
N PRO A 110 -15.40 -0.01 0.25
CA PRO A 110 -16.36 -0.44 -0.75
C PRO A 110 -15.72 -1.28 -1.85
N LEU A 111 -16.44 -2.27 -2.37
CA LEU A 111 -15.95 -3.15 -3.43
C LEU A 111 -15.47 -2.37 -4.65
N GLY A 112 -16.08 -1.24 -4.95
CA GLY A 112 -15.69 -0.36 -6.05
C GLY A 112 -14.29 0.24 -5.92
N TRP A 113 -13.77 0.39 -4.71
CA TRP A 113 -12.41 0.87 -4.49
C TRP A 113 -11.36 -0.08 -5.09
N PHE A 114 -11.61 -1.41 -5.03
CA PHE A 114 -10.70 -2.41 -5.58
C PHE A 114 -10.70 -2.46 -7.11
N THR A 115 -11.72 -1.93 -7.78
CA THR A 115 -11.79 -1.90 -9.24
C THR A 115 -10.92 -0.79 -9.86
N SER A 116 -10.62 0.26 -9.10
CA SER A 116 -9.85 1.43 -9.56
C SER A 116 -8.39 1.41 -9.14
N ARG A 117 -7.99 0.49 -8.24
CA ARG A 117 -6.63 0.44 -7.68
C ARG A 117 -5.92 -0.86 -7.97
N ALA A 118 -4.65 -0.75 -8.35
CA ALA A 118 -3.80 -1.91 -8.56
C ALA A 118 -3.49 -2.60 -7.21
N SER A 119 -3.57 -3.93 -7.17
CA SER A 119 -3.19 -4.74 -6.00
C SER A 119 -1.76 -4.47 -5.51
N GLY A 120 -0.88 -3.97 -6.40
CA GLY A 120 0.48 -3.56 -6.08
C GLY A 120 0.56 -2.40 -5.10
N GLU A 121 -0.33 -1.39 -5.20
CA GLU A 121 -0.36 -0.26 -4.25
C GLU A 121 -0.73 -0.72 -2.83
N VAL A 122 -1.69 -1.64 -2.73
CA VAL A 122 -2.10 -2.22 -1.45
C VAL A 122 -0.97 -3.04 -0.84
N LYS A 123 -0.32 -3.90 -1.65
CA LYS A 123 0.86 -4.67 -1.22
C LYS A 123 1.97 -3.75 -0.75
N GLN A 124 2.29 -2.69 -1.51
CA GLN A 124 3.30 -1.70 -1.14
C GLN A 124 2.99 -1.09 0.22
N ALA A 125 1.78 -0.59 0.45
CA ALA A 125 1.39 0.04 1.72
C ALA A 125 1.46 -0.95 2.89
N MET A 126 0.95 -2.18 2.72
CA MET A 126 0.86 -3.18 3.79
C MET A 126 2.17 -3.90 4.12
N GLN A 127 3.05 -4.03 3.15
CA GLN A 127 4.30 -4.78 3.31
C GLN A 127 5.51 -3.83 3.29
N ASP A 128 5.75 -3.15 2.16
CA ASP A 128 7.00 -2.44 1.95
C ASP A 128 7.07 -1.15 2.78
N ASP A 129 5.98 -0.39 2.83
CA ASP A 129 5.92 0.87 3.58
C ASP A 129 5.92 0.65 5.09
N ILE A 130 5.17 -0.35 5.60
CA ILE A 130 5.23 -0.72 7.02
C ILE A 130 6.63 -1.20 7.39
N ASN A 131 7.31 -1.96 6.53
CA ASN A 131 8.70 -2.37 6.74
C ASN A 131 9.67 -1.18 6.69
N THR A 132 9.42 -0.18 5.83
CA THR A 132 10.23 1.05 5.79
C THR A 132 10.15 1.84 7.09
N LEU A 133 9.00 1.81 7.79
CA LEU A 133 8.85 2.44 9.10
C LEU A 133 9.72 1.79 10.17
N HIS A 134 10.16 0.54 10.01
CA HIS A 134 11.05 -0.16 10.95
C HIS A 134 12.36 0.62 11.18
N SER A 135 12.99 1.16 10.13
CA SER A 135 14.21 1.97 10.28
C SER A 135 14.00 3.18 11.20
N LEU A 136 12.82 3.81 11.11
CA LEU A 136 12.47 4.96 11.95
C LEU A 136 12.20 4.53 13.40
N THR A 137 11.45 3.44 13.61
CA THR A 137 10.98 3.04 14.94
C THR A 137 12.03 2.26 15.73
N ALA A 138 12.73 1.34 15.10
CA ALA A 138 13.71 0.49 15.76
C ALA A 138 15.09 1.17 15.92
N HIS A 139 15.50 2.00 14.95
CA HIS A 139 16.89 2.47 14.90
C HIS A 139 17.06 3.98 15.00
N PHE A 140 16.19 4.80 14.41
CA PHE A 140 16.37 6.25 14.37
C PHE A 140 16.49 6.89 15.76
N TYR A 141 15.61 6.53 16.69
CA TYR A 141 15.57 7.14 18.03
C TYR A 141 16.76 6.72 18.88
N THR A 142 17.12 5.44 18.88
CA THR A 142 18.27 4.92 19.63
C THR A 142 19.58 5.44 19.07
N THR A 143 19.72 5.48 17.75
CA THR A 143 20.89 6.03 17.07
C THR A 143 21.05 7.52 17.32
N THR A 144 19.96 8.29 17.24
CA THR A 144 19.96 9.73 17.58
C THR A 144 20.36 9.93 19.05
N GLY A 145 19.78 9.16 19.97
CA GLY A 145 20.12 9.21 21.38
C GLY A 145 21.62 8.95 21.63
N ARG A 146 22.15 7.87 21.05
CA ARG A 146 23.60 7.52 21.13
C ARG A 146 24.49 8.63 20.58
N ALA A 147 24.15 9.15 19.39
CA ALA A 147 24.93 10.20 18.74
C ALA A 147 24.93 11.48 19.57
N VAL A 148 23.78 11.93 20.07
CA VAL A 148 23.65 13.10 20.91
C VAL A 148 24.40 12.89 22.23
N GLY A 149 24.26 11.72 22.88
CA GLY A 149 24.96 11.36 24.09
C GLY A 149 26.50 11.38 23.93
N ALA A 150 27.00 10.74 22.86
CA ALA A 150 28.42 10.70 22.55
C ALA A 150 29.00 12.09 22.29
N ILE A 151 28.34 12.91 21.46
CA ILE A 151 28.79 14.26 21.13
C ILE A 151 28.77 15.15 22.40
N ALA A 152 27.65 15.16 23.12
CA ALA A 152 27.50 16.00 24.31
C ALA A 152 28.53 15.65 25.37
N SER A 153 28.70 14.35 25.70
CA SER A 153 29.71 13.94 26.70
C SER A 153 31.14 14.23 26.25
N SER A 154 31.48 14.02 24.98
CA SER A 154 32.80 14.36 24.44
C SER A 154 33.08 15.85 24.53
N VAL A 155 32.14 16.69 24.10
CA VAL A 155 32.28 18.15 24.14
C VAL A 155 32.43 18.62 25.59
N ILE A 156 31.56 18.17 26.51
CA ILE A 156 31.65 18.55 27.95
C ILE A 156 33.00 18.13 28.53
N TYR A 157 33.46 16.91 28.26
CA TYR A 157 34.73 16.39 28.73
C TYR A 157 35.91 17.22 28.21
N LEU A 158 35.97 17.53 26.92
CA LEU A 158 37.06 18.31 26.32
C LEU A 158 37.11 19.73 26.89
N PHE A 159 35.97 20.40 27.09
CA PHE A 159 35.91 21.72 27.72
C PHE A 159 36.34 21.70 29.19
N ALA A 160 36.05 20.60 29.91
CA ALA A 160 36.50 20.44 31.29
C ALA A 160 38.01 20.23 31.40
N MET A 161 38.67 19.69 30.36
CA MET A 161 40.14 19.52 30.34
C MET A 161 40.86 20.83 30.02
N ASP A 162 40.65 21.42 28.86
CA ASP A 162 41.17 22.74 28.48
C ASP A 162 40.24 23.37 27.40
N TRP A 163 39.58 24.48 27.76
CA TRP A 163 38.63 25.15 26.87
C TRP A 163 39.26 25.68 25.59
N ARG A 164 40.58 26.04 25.60
CA ARG A 164 41.30 26.60 24.45
C ARG A 164 41.50 25.54 23.37
N LEU A 165 42.03 24.37 23.77
CA LEU A 165 42.25 23.28 22.84
C LEU A 165 40.92 22.63 22.44
N ALA A 166 39.89 22.65 23.32
CA ALA A 166 38.53 22.21 22.98
C ALA A 166 37.91 23.05 21.86
N LEU A 167 38.04 24.38 21.91
CA LEU A 167 37.56 25.26 20.83
C LEU A 167 38.22 24.92 19.47
N VAL A 168 39.56 24.69 19.50
CA VAL A 168 40.29 24.32 18.27
C VAL A 168 39.85 22.93 17.75
N ALA A 169 39.69 21.97 18.65
CA ALA A 169 39.25 20.61 18.29
C ALA A 169 37.83 20.57 17.67
N ILE A 170 36.96 21.52 18.05
CA ILE A 170 35.59 21.62 17.54
C ILE A 170 35.49 22.45 16.26
N LEU A 171 36.49 23.28 15.94
CA LEU A 171 36.48 24.18 14.78
C LEU A 171 36.18 23.49 13.40
N PRO A 172 36.61 22.25 13.14
CA PRO A 172 36.26 21.54 11.89
C PRO A 172 34.75 21.32 11.67
N PHE A 173 33.96 21.18 12.73
CA PHE A 173 32.53 20.82 12.63
C PHE A 173 31.65 21.96 12.09
N PRO A 174 31.76 23.22 12.47
CA PRO A 174 31.14 24.35 11.78
C PRO A 174 31.48 24.40 10.28
N GLY A 175 32.75 24.12 9.93
CA GLY A 175 33.18 23.99 8.53
C GLY A 175 32.44 22.89 7.79
N PHE A 176 32.22 21.73 8.39
CA PHE A 176 31.41 20.66 7.84
C PHE A 176 30.00 21.16 7.50
N PHE A 177 29.29 21.80 8.42
CA PHE A 177 27.94 22.29 8.18
C PHE A 177 27.89 23.36 7.06
N LEU A 178 28.93 24.19 6.93
CA LEU A 178 29.04 25.15 5.85
C LEU A 178 29.11 24.46 4.47
N PHE A 179 30.04 23.51 4.31
CA PHE A 179 30.19 22.75 3.05
C PHE A 179 28.99 21.87 2.77
N PHE A 180 28.45 21.23 3.79
CA PHE A 180 27.24 20.42 3.69
C PHE A 180 26.01 21.24 3.24
N GLY A 181 25.77 22.38 3.87
CA GLY A 181 24.67 23.27 3.50
C GLY A 181 24.83 23.80 2.07
N ARG A 182 26.08 24.09 1.64
CA ARG A 182 26.40 24.48 0.26
C ARG A 182 26.11 23.34 -0.72
N ALA A 183 26.46 22.11 -0.39
CA ALA A 183 26.18 20.91 -1.18
C ALA A 183 24.66 20.73 -1.37
N MET A 184 23.90 20.76 -0.27
CA MET A 184 22.45 20.62 -0.30
C MET A 184 21.76 21.70 -1.10
N LYS A 185 22.17 22.96 -0.95
CA LYS A 185 21.62 24.07 -1.70
C LYS A 185 21.91 23.96 -3.20
N ALA A 186 23.12 23.54 -3.58
CA ALA A 186 23.52 23.39 -4.98
C ALA A 186 22.79 22.26 -5.70
N SER A 187 22.46 21.17 -4.98
CA SER A 187 21.77 19.99 -5.54
C SER A 187 20.25 20.07 -5.43
N GLY A 188 19.73 20.88 -4.51
CA GLY A 188 18.28 20.98 -4.27
C GLY A 188 17.47 21.36 -5.52
N GLY A 189 18.02 22.20 -6.38
CA GLY A 189 17.37 22.57 -7.67
C GLY A 189 17.22 21.41 -8.67
N ASN A 190 18.03 20.36 -8.54
CA ASN A 190 18.01 19.20 -9.45
C ASN A 190 17.27 17.98 -8.85
N MET A 191 16.82 18.07 -7.61
CA MET A 191 16.14 16.97 -6.92
C MET A 191 14.84 16.55 -7.61
N GLU A 192 14.04 17.52 -8.07
CA GLU A 192 12.78 17.25 -8.76
C GLU A 192 13.00 16.49 -10.07
N GLN A 193 14.01 16.92 -10.86
CA GLN A 193 14.36 16.25 -12.10
C GLN A 193 14.89 14.83 -11.85
N PHE A 194 15.68 14.63 -10.79
CA PHE A 194 16.17 13.31 -10.37
C PHE A 194 15.00 12.38 -10.00
N VAL A 195 14.07 12.83 -9.16
CA VAL A 195 12.89 12.04 -8.74
C VAL A 195 11.98 11.73 -9.93
N ALA A 196 11.73 12.71 -10.81
CA ALA A 196 10.96 12.52 -12.03
C ALA A 196 11.64 11.54 -12.99
N GLY A 197 12.97 11.58 -13.08
CA GLY A 197 13.77 10.62 -13.85
C GLY A 197 13.61 9.19 -13.37
N MET A 198 13.66 8.97 -12.05
CA MET A 198 13.43 7.67 -11.44
C MET A 198 12.02 7.15 -11.74
N GLY A 199 11.00 8.00 -11.68
CA GLY A 199 9.63 7.66 -12.06
C GLY A 199 9.52 7.22 -13.53
N ARG A 200 10.19 7.92 -14.45
CA ARG A 200 10.22 7.55 -15.88
C ARG A 200 10.86 6.20 -16.12
N ILE A 201 11.97 5.87 -15.43
CA ILE A 201 12.60 4.54 -15.55
C ILE A 201 11.61 3.45 -15.08
N ASN A 202 11.00 3.62 -13.91
CA ASN A 202 10.05 2.64 -13.41
C ASN A 202 8.90 2.39 -14.39
N HIS A 203 8.35 3.46 -14.98
CA HIS A 203 7.34 3.35 -16.03
C HIS A 203 7.85 2.61 -17.27
N ALA A 204 9.04 2.97 -17.76
CA ALA A 204 9.62 2.36 -18.94
C ALA A 204 9.97 0.87 -18.74
N VAL A 205 10.38 0.47 -17.53
CA VAL A 205 10.61 -0.95 -17.18
C VAL A 205 9.30 -1.74 -17.27
N VAL A 206 8.22 -1.23 -16.67
CA VAL A 206 6.91 -1.90 -16.69
C VAL A 206 6.38 -2.02 -18.12
N GLU A 207 6.45 -0.94 -18.91
CA GLU A 207 6.07 -0.93 -20.31
C GLU A 207 6.89 -1.93 -21.12
N PHE A 208 8.21 -1.93 -20.93
CA PHE A 208 9.13 -2.85 -21.61
C PHE A 208 8.81 -4.33 -21.29
N VAL A 209 8.65 -4.68 -20.00
CA VAL A 209 8.35 -6.05 -19.57
C VAL A 209 6.99 -6.51 -20.12
N ASN A 210 5.98 -5.67 -20.06
CA ASN A 210 4.65 -5.99 -20.59
C ASN A 210 4.64 -6.08 -22.12
N GLY A 211 5.46 -5.28 -22.81
CA GLY A 211 5.56 -5.25 -24.27
C GLY A 211 6.49 -6.32 -24.87
N ILE A 212 7.36 -6.95 -24.08
CA ILE A 212 8.34 -7.94 -24.57
C ILE A 212 7.73 -9.09 -25.41
N PRO A 213 6.59 -9.70 -25.01
CA PRO A 213 6.00 -10.78 -25.81
C PRO A 213 5.60 -10.30 -27.23
N VAL A 214 5.02 -9.12 -27.32
CA VAL A 214 4.61 -8.51 -28.60
C VAL A 214 5.84 -8.19 -29.46
N VAL A 215 6.85 -7.57 -28.85
CA VAL A 215 8.11 -7.22 -29.53
C VAL A 215 8.84 -8.45 -30.07
N LYS A 216 8.88 -9.53 -29.31
CA LYS A 216 9.47 -10.80 -29.74
C LYS A 216 8.67 -11.44 -30.88
N ALA A 217 7.33 -11.42 -30.78
CA ALA A 217 6.46 -11.99 -31.80
C ALA A 217 6.60 -11.29 -33.16
N PHE A 218 6.84 -9.97 -33.17
CA PHE A 218 6.99 -9.17 -34.39
C PHE A 218 8.45 -8.90 -34.79
N GLY A 219 9.46 -9.48 -34.12
CA GLY A 219 10.87 -9.33 -34.43
C GLY A 219 11.42 -7.91 -34.27
N ALA A 220 10.73 -7.03 -33.57
CA ALA A 220 11.06 -5.61 -33.44
C ALA A 220 11.95 -5.28 -32.23
N THR A 221 12.84 -6.20 -31.84
CA THR A 221 13.67 -6.11 -30.63
C THR A 221 14.49 -4.83 -30.53
N GLY A 222 14.95 -4.26 -31.64
CA GLY A 222 15.73 -3.01 -31.65
C GLY A 222 14.92 -1.75 -31.30
N ARG A 223 13.61 -1.70 -31.62
CA ARG A 223 12.76 -0.53 -31.35
C ARG A 223 12.20 -0.49 -29.92
N ALA A 224 11.91 -1.66 -29.34
CA ALA A 224 11.39 -1.73 -27.97
C ALA A 224 12.39 -1.29 -26.91
N HIS A 225 13.70 -1.41 -27.20
CA HIS A 225 14.77 -0.93 -26.32
C HIS A 225 14.92 0.59 -26.37
N GLY A 226 14.36 1.27 -27.38
CA GLY A 226 14.53 2.71 -27.59
C GLY A 226 13.96 3.58 -26.48
N SER A 227 12.71 3.34 -26.07
CA SER A 227 12.06 4.14 -25.01
C SER A 227 12.69 3.89 -23.64
N TYR A 228 12.99 2.62 -23.33
CA TYR A 228 13.68 2.26 -22.09
C TYR A 228 15.10 2.86 -22.05
N ARG A 229 15.88 2.74 -23.15
CA ARG A 229 17.21 3.33 -23.24
C ARG A 229 17.17 4.85 -23.10
N ALA A 230 16.25 5.54 -23.76
CA ALA A 230 16.07 6.97 -23.61
C ALA A 230 15.73 7.39 -22.16
N ALA A 231 14.91 6.59 -21.46
CA ALA A 231 14.60 6.83 -20.05
C ALA A 231 15.84 6.64 -19.15
N VAL A 232 16.67 5.62 -19.42
CA VAL A 232 17.93 5.39 -18.72
C VAL A 232 18.94 6.51 -18.97
N ASP A 233 19.11 6.93 -20.22
CA ASP A 233 20.03 8.01 -20.59
C ASP A 233 19.61 9.34 -19.96
N ALA A 234 18.31 9.68 -20.02
CA ALA A 234 17.77 10.88 -19.38
C ALA A 234 17.90 10.84 -17.83
N PHE A 235 17.76 9.66 -17.23
CA PHE A 235 18.01 9.49 -15.80
C PHE A 235 19.49 9.65 -15.45
N ALA A 236 20.38 9.08 -16.25
CA ALA A 236 21.82 9.23 -16.05
C ALA A 236 22.27 10.69 -16.09
N GLU A 237 21.70 11.49 -17.01
CA GLU A 237 21.94 12.95 -17.07
C GLU A 237 21.39 13.66 -15.81
N ALA A 238 20.13 13.37 -15.43
CA ALA A 238 19.52 13.96 -14.23
C ALA A 238 20.28 13.57 -12.95
N PHE A 239 20.72 12.32 -12.84
CA PHE A 239 21.54 11.81 -11.74
C PHE A 239 22.91 12.52 -11.70
N ALA A 240 23.57 12.66 -12.85
CA ALA A 240 24.84 13.38 -12.94
C ALA A 240 24.68 14.87 -12.57
N ALA A 241 23.61 15.53 -13.02
CA ALA A 241 23.31 16.91 -12.67
C ALA A 241 23.04 17.09 -11.17
N PHE A 242 22.39 16.11 -10.55
CA PHE A 242 22.13 16.08 -9.10
C PHE A 242 23.42 15.82 -8.30
N THR A 243 24.25 14.84 -8.72
CA THR A 243 25.39 14.37 -7.93
C THR A 243 26.65 15.20 -8.09
N ARG A 244 26.92 15.75 -9.29
CA ARG A 244 28.15 16.56 -9.54
C ARG A 244 28.37 17.69 -8.54
N PRO A 245 27.38 18.53 -8.19
CA PRO A 245 27.56 19.59 -7.19
C PRO A 245 27.77 19.03 -5.78
N LEU A 246 27.23 17.83 -5.51
CA LEU A 246 27.36 17.16 -4.21
C LEU A 246 28.80 16.67 -3.97
N VAL A 247 29.41 16.00 -4.97
CA VAL A 247 30.65 15.24 -4.78
C VAL A 247 31.75 16.12 -4.20
N GLY A 248 32.04 17.28 -4.82
CA GLY A 248 33.12 18.15 -4.36
C GLY A 248 32.87 18.73 -2.97
N SER A 249 31.66 19.27 -2.73
CA SER A 249 31.33 19.89 -1.46
C SER A 249 31.23 18.85 -0.32
N MET A 250 30.68 17.66 -0.60
CA MET A 250 30.61 16.57 0.38
C MET A 250 31.97 15.95 0.68
N ALA A 251 32.84 15.81 -0.33
CA ALA A 251 34.21 15.36 -0.12
C ALA A 251 34.96 16.30 0.83
N ASN A 252 34.86 17.63 0.61
CA ASN A 252 35.45 18.63 1.49
C ASN A 252 34.84 18.61 2.89
N ALA A 253 33.50 18.51 3.00
CA ALA A 253 32.83 18.39 4.29
C ALA A 253 33.34 17.18 5.08
N ASN A 254 33.34 16.00 4.45
CA ASN A 254 33.79 14.75 5.08
C ASN A 254 35.28 14.78 5.43
N ALA A 255 36.11 15.37 4.58
CA ALA A 255 37.55 15.53 4.87
C ALA A 255 37.81 16.35 6.11
N LEU A 256 37.05 17.44 6.34
CA LEU A 256 37.22 18.30 7.52
C LEU A 256 36.97 17.56 8.85
N ILE A 257 35.96 16.70 8.88
CA ILE A 257 35.58 15.95 10.09
C ILE A 257 36.12 14.51 10.11
N ALA A 258 36.96 14.14 9.12
CA ALA A 258 37.61 12.84 9.17
C ALA A 258 38.41 12.70 10.50
N PRO A 259 38.31 11.54 11.19
CA PRO A 259 39.01 11.36 12.49
C PRO A 259 40.49 11.72 12.44
N VAL A 260 41.17 11.42 11.32
CA VAL A 260 42.58 11.79 11.10
C VAL A 260 42.77 13.28 10.97
N ALA A 261 41.88 14.01 10.32
CA ALA A 261 41.94 15.46 10.20
C ALA A 261 41.75 16.14 11.57
N VAL A 262 40.73 15.70 12.34
CA VAL A 262 40.49 16.19 13.70
C VAL A 262 41.70 15.92 14.61
N LEU A 263 42.26 14.70 14.54
CA LEU A 263 43.47 14.34 15.27
C LEU A 263 44.64 15.23 14.86
N GLY A 264 44.83 15.49 13.56
CA GLY A 264 45.89 16.37 13.05
C GLY A 264 45.75 17.80 13.58
N VAL A 265 44.55 18.37 13.59
CA VAL A 265 44.24 19.69 14.15
C VAL A 265 44.61 19.74 15.65
N VAL A 266 44.17 18.72 16.40
CA VAL A 266 44.50 18.59 17.84
C VAL A 266 46.00 18.47 18.07
N ALA A 267 46.69 17.63 17.30
CA ALA A 267 48.15 17.42 17.46
C ALA A 267 48.94 18.70 17.15
N ILE A 268 48.61 19.37 16.03
CA ILE A 268 49.29 20.63 15.65
C ILE A 268 49.06 21.71 16.70
N ALA A 269 47.79 21.97 17.05
CA ALA A 269 47.45 23.02 18.02
C ALA A 269 48.00 22.71 19.43
N GLY A 270 47.87 21.46 19.89
CA GLY A 270 48.41 21.01 21.14
C GLY A 270 49.95 21.18 21.23
N THR A 271 50.66 20.79 20.13
CA THR A 271 52.11 21.01 20.07
C THR A 271 52.48 22.49 20.14
N VAL A 272 51.74 23.37 19.47
CA VAL A 272 51.94 24.83 19.56
C VAL A 272 51.70 25.32 21.01
N PHE A 273 50.63 24.88 21.67
CA PHE A 273 50.36 25.29 23.06
C PHE A 273 51.42 24.77 24.04
N VAL A 274 51.97 23.58 23.83
CA VAL A 274 53.11 23.07 24.61
C VAL A 274 54.38 23.91 24.37
N ALA A 275 54.70 24.24 23.12
CA ALA A 275 55.86 25.06 22.76
C ALA A 275 55.77 26.48 23.35
N LEU A 276 54.55 27.03 23.51
CA LEU A 276 54.29 28.31 24.16
C LEU A 276 54.26 28.21 25.70
N GLY A 277 54.48 27.04 26.27
CA GLY A 277 54.42 26.82 27.73
C GLY A 277 53.00 26.93 28.32
N ALA A 278 51.96 26.87 27.49
CA ALA A 278 50.57 27.05 27.87
C ALA A 278 49.90 25.76 28.36
N MET A 279 50.52 24.57 28.09
CA MET A 279 49.95 23.26 28.45
C MET A 279 51.10 22.22 28.54
N ALA A 280 50.92 21.17 29.34
CA ALA A 280 51.86 20.05 29.39
C ALA A 280 51.65 19.07 28.21
N PRO A 281 52.68 18.34 27.71
CA PRO A 281 52.54 17.38 26.63
C PRO A 281 51.49 16.30 26.89
N VAL A 282 51.32 15.86 28.14
CA VAL A 282 50.32 14.85 28.53
C VAL A 282 48.89 15.34 28.40
N ASP A 283 48.68 16.65 28.52
CA ASP A 283 47.33 17.26 28.43
C ASP A 283 46.74 17.22 27.00
N ILE A 284 47.56 16.88 25.97
CA ILE A 284 47.07 16.65 24.60
C ILE A 284 46.31 15.31 24.49
N LEU A 285 46.66 14.34 25.34
CA LEU A 285 46.15 12.96 25.24
C LEU A 285 44.62 12.84 25.34
N PRO A 286 43.91 13.51 26.27
CA PRO A 286 42.47 13.55 26.33
C PRO A 286 41.83 13.95 24.98
N PHE A 287 42.37 14.95 24.33
CA PHE A 287 41.90 15.46 23.03
C PHE A 287 42.19 14.51 21.90
N ALA A 288 43.38 13.90 21.86
CA ALA A 288 43.76 12.93 20.84
C ALA A 288 42.89 11.66 20.89
N LEU A 289 42.44 11.24 22.07
CA LEU A 289 41.59 10.07 22.27
C LEU A 289 40.11 10.35 22.00
N VAL A 290 39.62 11.53 22.40
CA VAL A 290 38.18 11.81 22.44
C VAL A 290 37.69 12.63 21.23
N ALA A 291 38.43 13.65 20.80
CA ALA A 291 37.97 14.56 19.75
C ALA A 291 37.67 13.84 18.39
N PRO A 292 38.53 12.90 17.89
CA PRO A 292 38.21 12.15 16.68
C PRO A 292 36.93 11.30 16.78
N GLY A 293 36.55 10.89 17.99
CA GLY A 293 35.34 10.13 18.28
C GLY A 293 34.03 10.88 18.04
N ILE A 294 34.06 12.22 17.93
CA ILE A 294 32.87 13.04 17.60
C ILE A 294 32.47 12.89 16.14
N SER A 295 33.39 12.55 15.25
CA SER A 295 33.18 12.50 13.80
C SER A 295 32.17 11.46 13.39
N ALA A 296 32.23 10.24 13.89
CA ALA A 296 31.35 9.15 13.50
C ALA A 296 29.87 9.41 13.90
N PRO A 297 29.53 9.81 15.13
CA PRO A 297 28.18 10.22 15.50
C PRO A 297 27.64 11.38 14.65
N MET A 298 28.49 12.34 14.27
CA MET A 298 28.09 13.47 13.43
C MET A 298 27.71 13.04 12.02
N LEU A 299 28.50 12.16 11.40
CA LEU A 299 28.18 11.57 10.09
C LEU A 299 26.90 10.73 10.14
N LEU A 300 26.71 9.98 11.23
CA LEU A 300 25.52 9.14 11.41
C LEU A 300 24.24 9.97 11.43
N LEU A 301 24.23 11.10 12.15
CA LEU A 301 23.08 12.03 12.17
C LEU A 301 22.74 12.56 10.76
N HIS A 302 23.73 12.72 9.89
CA HIS A 302 23.49 13.11 8.51
C HIS A 302 22.70 12.04 7.72
N TYR A 303 23.11 10.77 7.83
CA TYR A 303 22.41 9.66 7.14
C TYR A 303 20.98 9.46 7.62
N LEU A 304 20.70 9.71 8.90
CA LEU A 304 19.35 9.61 9.48
C LEU A 304 18.32 10.55 8.81
N THR A 305 18.76 11.64 8.17
CA THR A 305 17.85 12.54 7.43
C THR A 305 17.23 11.82 6.22
N HIS A 306 17.98 10.96 5.54
CA HIS A 306 17.47 10.16 4.43
C HIS A 306 16.42 9.14 4.91
N ASP A 307 16.70 8.43 5.99
CA ASP A 307 15.77 7.47 6.59
C ASP A 307 14.47 8.13 7.02
N LEU A 308 14.57 9.35 7.62
CA LEU A 308 13.39 10.12 8.01
C LEU A 308 12.52 10.52 6.80
N ASN A 309 13.15 10.92 5.69
CA ASN A 309 12.42 11.27 4.47
C ASN A 309 11.71 10.05 3.87
N ASN A 310 12.39 8.90 3.79
CA ASN A 310 11.81 7.64 3.31
C ASN A 310 10.64 7.19 4.19
N ALA A 311 10.83 7.23 5.51
CA ALA A 311 9.79 6.90 6.47
C ALA A 311 8.60 7.88 6.39
N THR A 312 8.84 9.16 6.05
CA THR A 312 7.76 10.15 5.85
C THR A 312 6.88 9.77 4.67
N GLY A 313 7.47 9.40 3.53
CA GLY A 313 6.73 8.94 2.36
C GLY A 313 5.94 7.65 2.63
N ALA A 314 6.57 6.69 3.30
CA ALA A 314 5.92 5.44 3.72
C ALA A 314 4.75 5.71 4.69
N ALA A 315 4.95 6.56 5.69
CA ALA A 315 3.90 6.94 6.64
C ALA A 315 2.70 7.62 5.96
N GLN A 316 2.94 8.46 4.94
CA GLN A 316 1.88 9.09 4.15
C GLN A 316 1.04 8.06 3.41
N ARG A 317 1.66 7.07 2.75
CA ARG A 317 0.94 6.03 2.00
C ARG A 317 0.17 5.08 2.93
N VAL A 318 0.78 4.65 4.04
CA VAL A 318 0.09 3.85 5.06
C VAL A 318 -1.10 4.62 5.65
N GLN A 319 -0.92 5.91 5.99
CA GLN A 319 -1.99 6.73 6.51
C GLN A 319 -3.11 6.94 5.48
N ALA A 320 -2.77 7.15 4.20
CA ALA A 320 -3.75 7.26 3.11
C ALA A 320 -4.59 5.98 2.97
N LEU A 321 -3.98 4.79 3.16
CA LEU A 321 -4.71 3.52 3.17
C LEU A 321 -5.67 3.45 4.38
N LEU A 322 -5.21 3.82 5.57
CA LEU A 322 -6.01 3.80 6.80
C LEU A 322 -7.16 4.84 6.78
N ASP A 323 -6.95 5.97 6.11
CA ASP A 323 -7.93 7.03 5.95
C ASP A 323 -8.86 6.82 4.74
N THR A 324 -8.71 5.70 4.00
CA THR A 324 -9.58 5.40 2.84
C THR A 324 -11.05 5.46 3.24
N PRO A 325 -11.90 6.23 2.53
CA PRO A 325 -13.32 6.33 2.85
C PRO A 325 -14.02 4.97 2.81
N VAL A 326 -14.92 4.74 3.76
CA VAL A 326 -15.82 3.57 3.79
C VAL A 326 -17.24 4.03 3.51
N LEU A 327 -18.06 3.14 2.95
CA LEU A 327 -19.50 3.43 2.82
C LEU A 327 -20.13 3.51 4.21
N ALA A 328 -20.96 4.51 4.40
CA ALA A 328 -21.71 4.67 5.64
C ALA A 328 -22.58 3.43 5.87
N GLN A 329 -22.38 2.77 7.01
CA GLN A 329 -23.26 1.69 7.45
C GLN A 329 -24.39 2.30 8.30
N PRO A 330 -25.63 1.82 8.14
CA PRO A 330 -26.72 2.30 8.97
C PRO A 330 -26.47 1.87 10.43
N ALA A 331 -26.71 2.79 11.37
CA ALA A 331 -26.71 2.43 12.79
C ALA A 331 -27.73 1.31 13.05
N PRO A 332 -27.53 0.43 14.05
CA PRO A 332 -28.44 -0.70 14.32
C PRO A 332 -29.93 -0.29 14.38
N GLU A 333 -30.21 0.89 14.92
CA GLU A 333 -31.57 1.46 15.05
C GLU A 333 -32.14 1.97 13.70
N GLN A 334 -31.30 2.23 12.72
CA GLN A 334 -31.67 2.71 11.38
C GLN A 334 -31.71 1.60 10.33
N GLN A 335 -31.32 0.38 10.72
CA GLN A 335 -31.35 -0.75 9.81
C GLN A 335 -32.78 -1.15 9.51
N GLN A 336 -33.07 -1.29 8.21
CA GLN A 336 -34.37 -1.70 7.73
C GLN A 336 -34.22 -3.00 6.94
N LEU A 337 -35.25 -3.85 7.04
CA LEU A 337 -35.33 -5.08 6.26
C LEU A 337 -36.22 -4.83 5.05
N PRO A 338 -35.76 -5.16 3.83
CA PRO A 338 -36.56 -5.04 2.62
C PRO A 338 -37.76 -5.98 2.66
N ASP A 339 -38.90 -5.52 2.17
CA ASP A 339 -40.10 -6.32 1.96
C ASP A 339 -40.25 -6.65 0.47
N GLY A 340 -39.89 -7.89 0.10
CA GLY A 340 -39.89 -8.34 -1.29
C GLY A 340 -38.55 -8.10 -2.03
N THR A 341 -38.61 -8.21 -3.36
CA THR A 341 -37.44 -8.26 -4.28
C THR A 341 -37.48 -7.19 -5.37
N GLU A 342 -38.49 -6.30 -5.32
CA GLU A 342 -38.57 -5.19 -6.26
C GLU A 342 -37.37 -4.25 -6.07
N ILE A 343 -36.71 -3.87 -7.16
CA ILE A 343 -35.64 -2.88 -7.16
C ILE A 343 -36.11 -1.66 -7.92
N ARG A 344 -35.95 -0.47 -7.31
CA ARG A 344 -36.23 0.80 -8.01
C ARG A 344 -35.01 1.70 -7.95
N MET A 345 -34.67 2.27 -9.10
CA MET A 345 -33.70 3.33 -9.27
C MET A 345 -34.47 4.61 -9.60
N GLU A 346 -34.33 5.65 -8.82
CA GLU A 346 -35.07 6.90 -8.96
C GLU A 346 -34.11 8.07 -9.13
N GLY A 347 -34.03 8.62 -10.35
CA GLY A 347 -33.18 9.75 -10.70
C GLY A 347 -31.68 9.51 -10.43
N VAL A 348 -31.22 8.27 -10.56
CA VAL A 348 -29.87 7.88 -10.19
C VAL A 348 -28.84 8.50 -11.14
N ALA A 349 -27.86 9.23 -10.58
CA ALA A 349 -26.67 9.70 -11.26
C ALA A 349 -25.42 9.25 -10.52
N TYR A 350 -24.31 9.08 -11.28
CA TYR A 350 -23.04 8.67 -10.71
C TYR A 350 -21.85 9.22 -11.49
N ALA A 351 -20.83 9.71 -10.76
CA ALA A 351 -19.54 10.16 -11.29
C ALA A 351 -18.39 9.55 -10.46
N TYR A 352 -17.41 8.90 -11.12
CA TYR A 352 -16.24 8.33 -10.43
C TYR A 352 -15.31 9.39 -9.82
N ASP A 353 -15.17 10.53 -10.49
CA ASP A 353 -14.32 11.66 -10.10
C ASP A 353 -15.10 12.81 -9.44
N GLY A 354 -16.40 12.63 -9.25
CA GLY A 354 -17.31 13.66 -8.74
C GLY A 354 -17.65 14.78 -9.74
N GLN A 355 -17.08 14.77 -10.96
CA GLN A 355 -17.28 15.81 -11.97
C GLN A 355 -17.95 15.26 -13.24
N HIS A 356 -17.44 14.15 -13.79
CA HIS A 356 -17.94 13.57 -15.03
C HIS A 356 -18.97 12.48 -14.75
N LYS A 357 -20.24 12.78 -15.01
CA LYS A 357 -21.32 11.82 -14.82
C LYS A 357 -21.23 10.68 -15.86
N VAL A 358 -21.03 9.47 -15.35
CA VAL A 358 -21.07 8.21 -16.15
C VAL A 358 -22.50 7.72 -16.29
N LEU A 359 -23.36 8.00 -15.28
CA LEU A 359 -24.80 7.77 -15.33
C LEU A 359 -25.53 9.04 -14.96
N SER A 360 -26.66 9.32 -15.64
CA SER A 360 -27.42 10.54 -15.46
C SER A 360 -28.93 10.27 -15.52
N GLY A 361 -29.64 10.52 -14.41
CA GLY A 361 -31.10 10.48 -14.36
C GLY A 361 -31.71 9.10 -14.62
N ILE A 362 -31.06 8.01 -14.23
CA ILE A 362 -31.56 6.65 -14.44
C ILE A 362 -32.81 6.41 -13.61
N ASN A 363 -33.91 6.08 -14.29
CA ASN A 363 -35.14 5.63 -13.70
C ASN A 363 -35.45 4.22 -14.24
N LEU A 364 -35.36 3.20 -13.36
CA LEU A 364 -35.52 1.80 -13.72
C LEU A 364 -36.19 1.03 -12.60
N THR A 365 -37.15 0.17 -12.95
CA THR A 365 -37.77 -0.75 -12.00
C THR A 365 -37.52 -2.19 -12.46
N LEU A 366 -36.97 -3.01 -11.58
CA LEU A 366 -36.86 -4.46 -11.77
C LEU A 366 -38.03 -5.10 -11.01
N ALA A 367 -39.00 -5.61 -11.73
CA ALA A 367 -40.18 -6.24 -11.13
C ALA A 367 -39.81 -7.61 -10.51
N PRO A 368 -40.44 -8.01 -9.40
CA PRO A 368 -40.21 -9.31 -8.79
C PRO A 368 -40.42 -10.48 -9.76
N GLY A 369 -39.44 -11.41 -9.79
CA GLY A 369 -39.54 -12.63 -10.58
C GLY A 369 -39.40 -12.44 -12.10
N THR A 370 -38.96 -11.27 -12.58
CA THR A 370 -38.76 -10.96 -13.99
C THR A 370 -37.29 -10.88 -14.38
N VAL A 371 -37.01 -11.08 -15.64
CA VAL A 371 -35.70 -10.94 -16.28
C VAL A 371 -35.61 -9.58 -16.96
N THR A 372 -34.73 -8.71 -16.46
CA THR A 372 -34.41 -7.42 -17.11
C THR A 372 -33.02 -7.49 -17.75
N ALA A 373 -32.94 -7.22 -19.04
CA ALA A 373 -31.68 -7.17 -19.78
C ALA A 373 -31.24 -5.73 -20.04
N ILE A 374 -29.96 -5.44 -19.81
CA ILE A 374 -29.35 -4.14 -20.15
C ILE A 374 -28.44 -4.32 -21.36
N VAL A 375 -28.66 -3.51 -22.39
CA VAL A 375 -27.89 -3.49 -23.64
C VAL A 375 -27.41 -2.07 -23.96
N GLY A 376 -26.40 -1.97 -24.83
CA GLY A 376 -25.84 -0.69 -25.28
C GLY A 376 -24.38 -0.81 -25.67
N ALA A 377 -23.82 0.23 -26.25
CA ALA A 377 -22.43 0.25 -26.68
C ALA A 377 -21.45 0.06 -25.50
N SER A 378 -20.21 -0.37 -25.81
CA SER A 378 -19.15 -0.40 -24.79
C SER A 378 -18.94 1.02 -24.21
N GLY A 379 -18.77 1.13 -22.88
CA GLY A 379 -18.63 2.42 -22.19
C GLY A 379 -19.94 3.18 -21.95
N SER A 380 -21.12 2.66 -22.31
CA SER A 380 -22.41 3.35 -22.08
C SER A 380 -22.85 3.44 -20.60
N GLY A 381 -22.15 2.77 -19.66
CA GLY A 381 -22.46 2.81 -18.23
C GLY A 381 -23.12 1.54 -17.66
N LYS A 382 -23.34 0.47 -18.47
CA LYS A 382 -24.02 -0.77 -18.05
C LYS A 382 -23.42 -1.42 -16.81
N SER A 383 -22.12 -1.69 -16.80
CA SER A 383 -21.45 -2.32 -15.65
C SER A 383 -21.38 -1.37 -14.43
N THR A 384 -21.39 -0.04 -14.66
CA THR A 384 -21.50 0.94 -13.56
C THR A 384 -22.87 0.86 -12.90
N LEU A 385 -23.93 0.68 -13.68
CA LEU A 385 -25.30 0.53 -13.17
C LEU A 385 -25.43 -0.75 -12.32
N ALA A 386 -24.90 -1.90 -12.79
CA ALA A 386 -24.86 -3.13 -12.02
C ALA A 386 -24.06 -2.98 -10.71
N ARG A 387 -22.91 -2.30 -10.76
CA ARG A 387 -22.07 -2.04 -9.56
C ARG A 387 -22.77 -1.15 -8.53
N LEU A 388 -23.57 -0.18 -8.97
CA LEU A 388 -24.39 0.62 -8.07
C LEU A 388 -25.47 -0.21 -7.38
N LEU A 389 -26.11 -1.13 -8.10
CA LEU A 389 -27.08 -2.05 -7.53
C LEU A 389 -26.47 -2.97 -6.47
N LEU A 390 -25.22 -3.40 -6.68
CA LEU A 390 -24.44 -4.17 -5.72
C LEU A 390 -23.86 -3.30 -4.58
N ARG A 391 -24.17 -2.00 -4.59
CA ARG A 391 -23.62 -1.02 -3.65
C ARG A 391 -22.09 -1.05 -3.58
N PHE A 392 -21.41 -1.19 -4.75
CA PHE A 392 -19.96 -0.97 -4.85
C PHE A 392 -19.64 0.49 -4.56
N PHE A 393 -20.57 1.37 -4.84
CA PHE A 393 -20.57 2.80 -4.57
C PHE A 393 -22.00 3.23 -4.20
N ASP A 394 -22.14 4.32 -3.46
CA ASP A 394 -23.43 4.98 -3.34
C ASP A 394 -23.63 5.95 -4.53
N PRO A 395 -24.85 6.13 -5.04
CA PRO A 395 -25.11 7.08 -6.13
C PRO A 395 -24.79 8.52 -5.70
N THR A 396 -24.31 9.33 -6.66
CA THR A 396 -24.03 10.75 -6.40
C THR A 396 -25.33 11.56 -6.24
N GLU A 397 -26.36 11.19 -7.00
CA GLU A 397 -27.71 11.78 -6.94
C GLU A 397 -28.75 10.66 -7.05
N GLY A 398 -29.94 10.90 -6.53
CA GLY A 398 -31.01 9.91 -6.54
C GLY A 398 -30.87 8.84 -5.45
N ARG A 399 -31.65 7.75 -5.62
CA ARG A 399 -31.65 6.62 -4.68
C ARG A 399 -31.93 5.30 -5.39
N ILE A 400 -31.48 4.23 -4.76
CA ILE A 400 -31.77 2.85 -5.16
C ILE A 400 -32.44 2.16 -3.99
N THR A 401 -33.59 1.53 -4.22
CA THR A 401 -34.31 0.80 -3.18
C THR A 401 -34.44 -0.68 -3.54
N LEU A 402 -34.44 -1.54 -2.53
CA LEU A 402 -34.78 -2.97 -2.61
C LEU A 402 -35.96 -3.22 -1.67
N GLY A 403 -37.07 -3.77 -2.17
CA GLY A 403 -38.27 -4.00 -1.37
C GLY A 403 -38.73 -2.75 -0.63
N GLY A 404 -38.68 -1.58 -1.27
CA GLY A 404 -39.06 -0.28 -0.72
C GLY A 404 -38.01 0.38 0.21
N VAL A 405 -36.94 -0.30 0.59
CA VAL A 405 -35.89 0.21 1.49
C VAL A 405 -34.69 0.71 0.69
N ASP A 406 -34.21 1.92 0.97
CA ASP A 406 -32.98 2.45 0.37
C ASP A 406 -31.79 1.57 0.74
N LEU A 407 -30.93 1.22 -0.25
CA LEU A 407 -29.77 0.36 -0.02
C LEU A 407 -28.84 0.87 1.09
N ARG A 408 -28.80 2.18 1.33
CA ARG A 408 -28.03 2.83 2.40
C ARG A 408 -28.52 2.48 3.81
N HIS A 409 -29.78 2.06 3.94
CA HIS A 409 -30.39 1.66 5.21
C HIS A 409 -30.43 0.14 5.41
N ILE A 410 -29.94 -0.64 4.45
CA ILE A 410 -29.80 -2.11 4.57
C ILE A 410 -28.40 -2.42 5.06
N ALA A 411 -28.28 -3.28 6.09
CA ALA A 411 -26.97 -3.78 6.53
C ALA A 411 -26.27 -4.56 5.41
N THR A 412 -24.98 -4.32 5.19
CA THR A 412 -24.22 -4.95 4.11
C THR A 412 -24.33 -6.48 4.07
N PRO A 413 -24.25 -7.23 5.21
CA PRO A 413 -24.42 -8.69 5.17
C PRO A 413 -25.82 -9.11 4.71
N GLU A 414 -26.86 -8.34 5.05
CA GLU A 414 -28.24 -8.61 4.62
C GLU A 414 -28.42 -8.31 3.13
N LEU A 415 -27.83 -7.22 2.63
CA LEU A 415 -27.85 -6.87 1.22
C LEU A 415 -27.27 -8.00 0.37
N TYR A 416 -26.08 -8.53 0.73
CA TYR A 416 -25.41 -9.58 -0.03
C TYR A 416 -26.01 -10.99 0.17
N ARG A 417 -26.90 -11.19 1.14
CA ARG A 417 -27.77 -12.38 1.17
C ARG A 417 -28.91 -12.29 0.17
N ARG A 418 -29.38 -11.07 -0.12
CA ARG A 418 -30.53 -10.85 -1.01
C ARG A 418 -30.16 -10.61 -2.45
N ILE A 419 -28.95 -10.07 -2.72
CA ILE A 419 -28.46 -9.83 -4.08
C ILE A 419 -27.19 -10.65 -4.30
N GLY A 420 -27.33 -11.71 -5.11
CA GLY A 420 -26.20 -12.46 -5.64
C GLY A 420 -25.68 -11.83 -6.93
N PHE A 421 -24.43 -12.13 -7.26
CA PHE A 421 -23.84 -11.62 -8.49
C PHE A 421 -22.82 -12.59 -9.09
N VAL A 422 -22.74 -12.57 -10.41
CA VAL A 422 -21.70 -13.22 -11.20
C VAL A 422 -21.06 -12.14 -12.07
N LEU A 423 -19.81 -11.80 -11.78
CA LEU A 423 -19.07 -10.75 -12.51
C LEU A 423 -18.37 -11.34 -13.74
N GLN A 424 -18.03 -10.47 -14.69
CA GLN A 424 -17.30 -10.79 -15.90
C GLN A 424 -15.92 -11.43 -15.60
N GLU A 425 -15.14 -10.82 -14.70
CA GLU A 425 -13.88 -11.39 -14.22
C GLU A 425 -14.11 -12.24 -12.97
N VAL A 426 -14.06 -13.56 -13.16
CA VAL A 426 -14.14 -14.48 -12.03
C VAL A 426 -12.81 -14.60 -11.33
N ARG A 427 -12.82 -14.40 -10.02
CA ARG A 427 -11.66 -14.64 -9.16
C ARG A 427 -12.01 -15.68 -8.10
N LEU A 428 -11.21 -16.72 -8.03
CA LEU A 428 -11.24 -17.68 -6.95
C LEU A 428 -10.11 -17.39 -5.96
N ILE A 429 -10.35 -17.69 -4.68
CA ILE A 429 -9.33 -17.60 -3.65
C ILE A 429 -8.46 -18.85 -3.65
N HIS A 430 -7.22 -18.75 -3.16
CA HIS A 430 -6.31 -19.86 -2.97
C HIS A 430 -6.79 -20.72 -1.78
N ALA A 431 -7.75 -21.56 -2.07
CA ALA A 431 -8.43 -22.47 -1.14
C ALA A 431 -9.00 -23.64 -1.95
N SER A 432 -9.59 -24.64 -1.30
CA SER A 432 -10.21 -25.77 -1.99
C SER A 432 -11.39 -25.31 -2.87
N VAL A 433 -11.75 -26.12 -3.86
CA VAL A 433 -12.93 -25.88 -4.71
C VAL A 433 -14.18 -25.82 -3.83
N ARG A 434 -14.30 -26.71 -2.83
CA ARG A 434 -15.40 -26.72 -1.87
C ARG A 434 -15.51 -25.37 -1.14
N GLU A 435 -14.41 -24.87 -0.57
CA GLU A 435 -14.39 -23.60 0.15
C GLU A 435 -14.71 -22.41 -0.76
N ASN A 436 -14.26 -22.46 -2.02
CA ASN A 436 -14.60 -21.46 -3.01
C ASN A 436 -16.10 -21.43 -3.34
N ILE A 437 -16.76 -22.58 -3.47
CA ILE A 437 -18.22 -22.65 -3.69
C ILE A 437 -18.95 -22.21 -2.41
N ALA A 438 -18.50 -22.68 -1.24
CA ALA A 438 -19.14 -22.40 0.05
C ALA A 438 -18.83 -21.00 0.61
N LEU A 439 -18.10 -20.14 -0.10
CA LEU A 439 -17.61 -18.84 0.40
C LEU A 439 -18.71 -17.95 0.99
N GLY A 440 -19.90 -17.91 0.36
CA GLY A 440 -21.07 -17.14 0.84
C GLY A 440 -21.87 -17.85 1.95
N ARG A 441 -21.66 -19.16 2.14
CA ARG A 441 -22.36 -20.00 3.11
C ARG A 441 -21.43 -21.08 3.68
N PRO A 442 -20.45 -20.69 4.55
CA PRO A 442 -19.40 -21.61 5.04
C PRO A 442 -19.92 -22.82 5.81
N SER A 443 -21.15 -22.75 6.33
CA SER A 443 -21.81 -23.84 7.05
C SER A 443 -22.48 -24.88 6.16
N ALA A 444 -22.44 -24.71 4.81
CA ALA A 444 -23.05 -25.64 3.88
C ALA A 444 -22.39 -27.03 3.95
N SER A 445 -23.22 -28.06 3.93
CA SER A 445 -22.76 -29.44 3.87
C SER A 445 -22.12 -29.74 2.50
N LEU A 446 -21.28 -30.78 2.45
CA LEU A 446 -20.68 -31.22 1.19
C LEU A 446 -21.76 -31.60 0.15
N HIS A 447 -22.87 -32.17 0.60
CA HIS A 447 -24.00 -32.52 -0.29
C HIS A 447 -24.60 -31.27 -0.94
N GLU A 448 -24.84 -30.19 -0.18
CA GLU A 448 -25.36 -28.93 -0.73
C GLU A 448 -24.38 -28.29 -1.73
N VAL A 449 -23.08 -28.35 -1.44
CA VAL A 449 -22.02 -27.88 -2.35
C VAL A 449 -22.01 -28.68 -3.64
N GLN A 450 -22.17 -30.02 -3.56
CA GLN A 450 -22.25 -30.89 -4.72
C GLN A 450 -23.49 -30.63 -5.56
N GLU A 451 -24.66 -30.42 -4.94
CA GLU A 451 -25.90 -30.06 -5.65
C GLU A 451 -25.74 -28.72 -6.38
N ALA A 452 -25.17 -27.70 -5.72
CA ALA A 452 -24.89 -26.43 -6.38
C ALA A 452 -23.92 -26.58 -7.56
N ALA A 453 -22.91 -27.44 -7.45
CA ALA A 453 -21.98 -27.73 -8.53
C ALA A 453 -22.64 -28.51 -9.70
N ARG A 454 -23.59 -29.40 -9.39
CA ARG A 454 -24.39 -30.10 -10.46
C ARG A 454 -25.28 -29.11 -11.22
N LEU A 455 -25.97 -28.23 -10.49
CA LEU A 455 -26.80 -27.19 -11.13
C LEU A 455 -25.97 -26.23 -12.00
N ALA A 456 -24.72 -25.99 -11.62
CA ALA A 456 -23.78 -25.17 -12.38
C ALA A 456 -23.02 -25.96 -13.48
N ASN A 457 -23.34 -27.22 -13.72
CA ASN A 457 -22.69 -28.10 -14.71
C ASN A 457 -21.16 -28.23 -14.54
N ILE A 458 -20.64 -28.23 -13.27
CA ILE A 458 -19.20 -28.33 -12.98
C ILE A 458 -18.83 -29.54 -12.13
N HIS A 459 -19.82 -30.31 -11.61
CA HIS A 459 -19.63 -31.40 -10.68
C HIS A 459 -18.66 -32.47 -11.22
N GLU A 460 -18.91 -32.99 -12.41
CA GLU A 460 -18.11 -34.05 -13.03
C GLU A 460 -16.64 -33.59 -13.25
N ARG A 461 -16.48 -32.35 -13.65
CA ARG A 461 -15.13 -31.77 -13.82
C ARG A 461 -14.39 -31.65 -12.48
N ILE A 462 -15.10 -31.30 -11.40
CA ILE A 462 -14.51 -31.25 -10.06
C ILE A 462 -14.08 -32.66 -9.61
N LEU A 463 -14.91 -33.68 -9.85
CA LEU A 463 -14.57 -35.06 -9.52
C LEU A 463 -13.37 -35.59 -10.29
N ALA A 464 -13.11 -35.08 -11.50
CA ALA A 464 -11.95 -35.41 -12.31
C ALA A 464 -10.64 -34.74 -11.83
N LEU A 465 -10.68 -33.80 -10.88
CA LEU A 465 -9.48 -33.22 -10.27
C LEU A 465 -8.79 -34.22 -9.33
N PRO A 466 -7.47 -34.14 -9.12
CA PRO A 466 -6.71 -35.11 -8.31
C PRO A 466 -7.25 -35.33 -6.90
N ARG A 467 -7.80 -34.28 -6.26
CA ARG A 467 -8.43 -34.33 -4.92
C ARG A 467 -9.91 -33.97 -4.93
N GLY A 468 -10.56 -33.96 -6.11
CA GLY A 468 -11.97 -33.62 -6.24
C GLY A 468 -12.29 -32.26 -5.62
N TYR A 469 -13.27 -32.21 -4.72
CA TYR A 469 -13.69 -30.98 -4.03
C TYR A 469 -12.63 -30.37 -3.09
N ASP A 470 -11.66 -31.15 -2.64
CA ASP A 470 -10.56 -30.71 -1.77
C ASP A 470 -9.33 -30.25 -2.57
N ALA A 471 -9.39 -30.27 -3.91
CA ALA A 471 -8.35 -29.74 -4.78
C ALA A 471 -8.22 -28.21 -4.59
N VAL A 472 -6.98 -27.70 -4.42
CA VAL A 472 -6.70 -26.31 -4.12
C VAL A 472 -6.46 -25.53 -5.41
N ILE A 473 -7.14 -24.40 -5.56
CA ILE A 473 -7.02 -23.52 -6.72
C ILE A 473 -5.61 -22.95 -6.80
N GLY A 474 -4.98 -23.11 -7.97
CA GLY A 474 -3.61 -22.63 -8.22
C GLY A 474 -2.50 -23.63 -7.84
N GLU A 475 -2.84 -24.76 -7.21
CA GLU A 475 -1.91 -25.87 -6.94
C GLU A 475 -2.26 -27.07 -7.84
N ASP A 476 -3.23 -27.87 -7.43
CA ASP A 476 -3.68 -29.09 -8.09
C ASP A 476 -5.01 -28.94 -8.83
N ALA A 477 -5.69 -27.79 -8.73
CA ALA A 477 -6.85 -27.41 -9.49
C ALA A 477 -6.51 -26.30 -10.50
N GLN A 478 -6.23 -26.70 -11.75
CA GLN A 478 -6.13 -25.79 -12.88
C GLN A 478 -7.45 -25.84 -13.64
N LEU A 479 -8.18 -24.71 -13.63
CA LEU A 479 -9.48 -24.57 -14.26
C LEU A 479 -9.38 -23.60 -15.44
N SER A 480 -10.06 -23.93 -16.55
CA SER A 480 -10.25 -23.03 -17.68
C SER A 480 -11.14 -21.84 -17.32
N GLY A 481 -11.16 -20.78 -18.15
CA GLY A 481 -12.02 -19.61 -17.92
C GLY A 481 -13.49 -19.97 -17.75
N GLY A 482 -14.04 -20.86 -18.58
CA GLY A 482 -15.42 -21.34 -18.48
C GLY A 482 -15.67 -22.21 -17.24
N GLU A 483 -14.68 -22.99 -16.78
CA GLU A 483 -14.77 -23.77 -15.55
C GLU A 483 -14.74 -22.85 -14.31
N LEU A 484 -13.90 -21.82 -14.29
CA LEU A 484 -13.88 -20.78 -13.24
C LEU A 484 -15.25 -20.10 -13.14
N GLN A 485 -15.85 -19.77 -14.31
CA GLN A 485 -17.19 -19.17 -14.39
C GLN A 485 -18.24 -20.07 -13.74
N ARG A 486 -18.26 -21.39 -14.08
CA ARG A 486 -19.20 -22.34 -13.49
C ARG A 486 -19.01 -22.54 -11.98
N VAL A 487 -17.79 -22.48 -11.48
CA VAL A 487 -17.54 -22.45 -10.01
C VAL A 487 -18.16 -21.19 -9.39
N SER A 488 -18.05 -20.02 -10.05
CA SER A 488 -18.69 -18.79 -9.58
C SER A 488 -20.22 -18.87 -9.62
N ILE A 489 -20.78 -19.52 -10.64
CA ILE A 489 -22.23 -19.80 -10.71
C ILE A 489 -22.64 -20.75 -9.58
N ALA A 490 -21.89 -21.83 -9.31
CA ALA A 490 -22.14 -22.73 -8.19
C ALA A 490 -22.15 -21.99 -6.84
N ARG A 491 -21.27 -21.00 -6.65
CA ARG A 491 -21.25 -20.10 -5.48
C ARG A 491 -22.57 -19.32 -5.36
N ALA A 492 -23.04 -18.75 -6.48
CA ALA A 492 -24.30 -18.01 -6.49
C ALA A 492 -25.51 -18.93 -6.25
N VAL A 493 -25.52 -20.13 -6.83
CA VAL A 493 -26.56 -21.15 -6.63
C VAL A 493 -26.64 -21.56 -5.16
N LEU A 494 -25.49 -21.82 -4.51
CA LEU A 494 -25.45 -22.23 -3.10
C LEU A 494 -25.94 -21.13 -2.16
N LEU A 495 -25.67 -19.86 -2.49
CA LEU A 495 -26.15 -18.70 -1.72
C LEU A 495 -27.67 -18.54 -1.83
N ASP A 496 -28.26 -18.93 -2.96
CA ASP A 496 -29.70 -18.88 -3.27
C ASP A 496 -30.36 -17.51 -3.07
N PRO A 497 -29.81 -16.43 -3.64
CA PRO A 497 -30.35 -15.10 -3.45
C PRO A 497 -31.63 -14.89 -4.28
N PRO A 498 -32.63 -14.12 -3.76
CA PRO A 498 -33.87 -13.82 -4.49
C PRO A 498 -33.67 -12.84 -5.66
N VAL A 499 -32.57 -12.07 -5.67
CA VAL A 499 -32.17 -11.18 -6.76
C VAL A 499 -30.81 -11.61 -7.28
N LEU A 500 -30.61 -11.65 -8.59
CA LEU A 500 -29.35 -12.02 -9.22
C LEU A 500 -28.92 -10.98 -10.25
N VAL A 501 -27.65 -10.59 -10.22
CA VAL A 501 -27.02 -9.70 -11.19
C VAL A 501 -25.96 -10.48 -11.97
N LEU A 502 -26.08 -10.52 -13.28
CA LEU A 502 -25.16 -11.20 -14.19
C LEU A 502 -24.48 -10.15 -15.10
N ASP A 503 -23.16 -10.04 -15.02
CA ASP A 503 -22.36 -9.16 -15.88
C ASP A 503 -21.54 -10.04 -16.85
N GLU A 504 -21.96 -10.14 -18.12
CA GLU A 504 -21.29 -10.88 -19.20
C GLU A 504 -20.85 -12.32 -18.83
N ALA A 505 -21.73 -13.06 -18.21
CA ALA A 505 -21.41 -14.39 -17.67
C ALA A 505 -20.92 -15.44 -18.70
N THR A 506 -20.91 -15.16 -20.02
CA THR A 506 -20.52 -16.10 -21.08
C THR A 506 -19.36 -15.63 -21.96
N ALA A 507 -18.83 -14.43 -21.78
CA ALA A 507 -17.90 -13.79 -22.73
C ALA A 507 -16.53 -14.51 -22.89
N ALA A 508 -16.12 -15.36 -21.95
CA ALA A 508 -14.82 -16.03 -21.95
C ALA A 508 -14.90 -17.55 -22.21
N ALA A 509 -16.08 -18.08 -22.56
CA ALA A 509 -16.31 -19.50 -22.75
C ALA A 509 -16.22 -19.90 -24.21
N ASP A 510 -15.69 -21.08 -24.51
CA ASP A 510 -15.87 -21.73 -25.81
C ASP A 510 -17.35 -22.16 -26.02
N ALA A 511 -17.76 -22.51 -27.24
CA ALA A 511 -19.15 -22.77 -27.59
C ALA A 511 -19.82 -23.86 -26.72
N GLU A 512 -19.08 -24.92 -26.35
CA GLU A 512 -19.59 -26.00 -25.50
C GLU A 512 -19.81 -25.53 -24.05
N ASN A 513 -18.86 -24.80 -23.51
CA ASN A 513 -18.95 -24.19 -22.16
C ASN A 513 -20.03 -23.10 -22.13
N GLU A 514 -20.21 -22.33 -23.21
CA GLU A 514 -21.25 -21.29 -23.29
C GLU A 514 -22.66 -21.91 -23.14
N VAL A 515 -22.95 -22.99 -23.88
CA VAL A 515 -24.23 -23.71 -23.77
C VAL A 515 -24.44 -24.23 -22.33
N ALA A 516 -23.42 -24.84 -21.73
CA ALA A 516 -23.50 -25.35 -20.37
C ALA A 516 -23.73 -24.23 -19.32
N ILE A 517 -23.14 -23.06 -19.52
CA ILE A 517 -23.32 -21.88 -18.65
C ILE A 517 -24.73 -21.33 -18.81
N GLN A 518 -25.21 -21.16 -20.05
CA GLN A 518 -26.55 -20.64 -20.32
C GLN A 518 -27.66 -21.56 -19.77
N ASP A 519 -27.49 -22.87 -19.89
CA ASP A 519 -28.42 -23.85 -19.35
C ASP A 519 -28.45 -23.82 -17.81
N ALA A 520 -27.28 -23.71 -17.17
CA ALA A 520 -27.16 -23.54 -15.71
C ALA A 520 -27.85 -22.26 -15.25
N LEU A 521 -27.60 -21.13 -15.93
CA LEU A 521 -28.17 -19.83 -15.58
C LEU A 521 -29.67 -19.80 -15.80
N SER A 522 -30.19 -20.38 -16.91
CA SER A 522 -31.62 -20.44 -17.20
C SER A 522 -32.39 -21.26 -16.17
N ARG A 523 -31.81 -22.36 -15.67
CA ARG A 523 -32.39 -23.15 -14.58
C ARG A 523 -32.38 -22.38 -13.26
N PHE A 524 -31.31 -21.69 -12.98
CA PHE A 524 -31.14 -20.94 -11.74
C PHE A 524 -31.99 -19.66 -11.70
N ALA A 525 -32.24 -19.03 -12.86
CA ALA A 525 -32.99 -17.78 -12.96
C ALA A 525 -34.50 -17.93 -12.67
N ARG A 526 -35.08 -19.14 -12.83
CA ARG A 526 -36.53 -19.38 -12.68
C ARG A 526 -37.05 -18.92 -11.33
N GLY A 527 -38.04 -18.02 -11.33
CA GLY A 527 -38.70 -17.48 -10.15
C GLY A 527 -37.91 -16.43 -9.36
N ARG A 528 -36.76 -15.98 -9.87
CA ARG A 528 -35.95 -14.91 -9.27
C ARG A 528 -35.99 -13.64 -10.07
N THR A 529 -35.74 -12.50 -9.41
CA THR A 529 -35.54 -11.22 -10.11
C THR A 529 -34.12 -11.20 -10.68
N LEU A 530 -34.01 -11.07 -11.99
CA LEU A 530 -32.72 -11.17 -12.70
C LEU A 530 -32.39 -9.87 -13.44
N LEU A 531 -31.19 -9.35 -13.25
CA LEU A 531 -30.59 -8.31 -14.07
C LEU A 531 -29.44 -8.91 -14.89
N VAL A 532 -29.52 -8.85 -16.20
CA VAL A 532 -28.49 -9.36 -17.11
C VAL A 532 -27.87 -8.22 -17.89
N ILE A 533 -26.55 -8.07 -17.84
CA ILE A 533 -25.81 -7.25 -18.79
C ILE A 533 -25.34 -8.16 -19.92
N ALA A 534 -25.85 -7.94 -21.12
CA ALA A 534 -25.54 -8.78 -22.25
C ALA A 534 -24.78 -8.02 -23.34
N HIS A 535 -23.84 -8.74 -23.94
CA HIS A 535 -23.14 -8.32 -25.16
C HIS A 535 -23.70 -8.98 -26.41
N ARG A 536 -24.43 -10.07 -26.24
CA ARG A 536 -25.12 -10.80 -27.33
C ARG A 536 -26.62 -10.61 -27.23
N LEU A 537 -27.23 -10.14 -28.29
CA LEU A 537 -28.66 -9.81 -28.31
C LEU A 537 -29.52 -11.05 -28.42
N ASP A 538 -29.03 -12.16 -29.02
CA ASP A 538 -29.72 -13.44 -29.12
C ASP A 538 -30.04 -14.06 -27.76
N THR A 539 -29.20 -13.81 -26.75
CA THR A 539 -29.40 -14.37 -25.40
C THR A 539 -30.47 -13.67 -24.59
N ILE A 540 -30.87 -12.46 -24.99
CA ILE A 540 -31.82 -11.61 -24.23
C ILE A 540 -33.17 -11.40 -24.90
N MET A 541 -33.40 -11.98 -26.07
CA MET A 541 -34.69 -11.85 -26.76
C MET A 541 -35.87 -12.38 -25.94
N TYR A 542 -35.60 -13.28 -24.99
CA TYR A 542 -36.59 -13.84 -24.07
C TYR A 542 -36.70 -13.08 -22.73
N ALA A 543 -35.98 -11.95 -22.56
CA ALA A 543 -36.11 -11.13 -21.38
C ALA A 543 -37.48 -10.42 -21.32
N ASP A 544 -38.08 -10.39 -20.14
CA ASP A 544 -39.36 -9.72 -19.92
C ASP A 544 -39.27 -8.22 -20.20
N HIS A 545 -38.09 -7.63 -19.90
CA HIS A 545 -37.82 -6.21 -20.07
C HIS A 545 -36.40 -5.98 -20.58
N ILE A 546 -36.27 -5.20 -21.65
CA ILE A 546 -34.99 -4.82 -22.23
C ILE A 546 -34.82 -3.30 -22.07
N VAL A 547 -33.62 -2.89 -21.60
CA VAL A 547 -33.26 -1.48 -21.36
C VAL A 547 -32.02 -1.15 -22.19
N VAL A 548 -32.15 -0.18 -23.08
CA VAL A 548 -31.06 0.33 -23.91
C VAL A 548 -30.41 1.51 -23.23
N VAL A 549 -29.14 1.39 -22.90
CA VAL A 549 -28.36 2.47 -22.26
C VAL A 549 -27.37 3.06 -23.27
N GLU A 550 -27.46 4.37 -23.46
CA GLU A 550 -26.54 5.13 -24.31
C GLU A 550 -26.11 6.42 -23.60
N ASN A 551 -24.81 6.74 -23.64
CA ASN A 551 -24.24 7.95 -23.01
C ASN A 551 -24.65 8.16 -21.53
N GLY A 552 -24.77 7.08 -20.79
CA GLY A 552 -25.12 7.13 -19.36
C GLY A 552 -26.60 7.36 -19.05
N ALA A 553 -27.48 7.32 -20.03
CA ALA A 553 -28.94 7.46 -19.85
C ALA A 553 -29.69 6.28 -20.46
N ILE A 554 -30.91 6.03 -19.97
CA ILE A 554 -31.83 5.07 -20.59
C ILE A 554 -32.45 5.75 -21.81
N LEU A 555 -32.19 5.18 -22.98
CA LEU A 555 -32.70 5.69 -24.25
C LEU A 555 -34.07 5.04 -24.60
N GLU A 556 -34.16 3.72 -24.45
CA GLU A 556 -35.33 2.92 -24.79
C GLU A 556 -35.53 1.83 -23.73
N GLN A 557 -36.76 1.44 -23.52
CA GLN A 557 -37.09 0.32 -22.64
C GLN A 557 -38.41 -0.36 -23.09
N GLY A 558 -38.45 -1.68 -23.07
CA GLY A 558 -39.63 -2.43 -23.48
C GLY A 558 -39.36 -3.91 -23.68
N SER A 559 -40.28 -4.65 -24.28
CA SER A 559 -40.07 -6.05 -24.72
C SER A 559 -39.31 -6.09 -26.04
N HIS A 560 -38.72 -7.24 -26.37
CA HIS A 560 -38.06 -7.48 -27.65
C HIS A 560 -38.94 -7.08 -28.85
N ALA A 561 -40.21 -7.53 -28.85
CA ALA A 561 -41.14 -7.24 -29.91
C ALA A 561 -41.48 -5.74 -30.04
N SER A 562 -41.70 -5.04 -28.90
CA SER A 562 -42.02 -3.60 -28.92
C SER A 562 -40.83 -2.78 -29.43
N LEU A 563 -39.61 -3.06 -28.94
CA LEU A 563 -38.41 -2.31 -29.33
C LEU A 563 -37.99 -2.54 -30.79
N LEU A 564 -38.29 -3.70 -31.37
CA LEU A 564 -38.10 -3.93 -32.81
C LEU A 564 -39.12 -3.16 -33.63
N ALA A 565 -40.42 -3.12 -33.19
CA ALA A 565 -41.47 -2.38 -33.85
C ALA A 565 -41.22 -0.86 -33.86
N ASP A 566 -40.64 -0.31 -32.79
CA ASP A 566 -40.31 1.11 -32.66
C ASP A 566 -39.18 1.55 -33.61
N LYS A 567 -38.43 0.60 -34.21
CA LYS A 567 -37.30 0.85 -35.12
C LYS A 567 -36.25 1.80 -34.60
N GLY A 568 -36.11 1.83 -33.29
CA GLY A 568 -35.17 2.70 -32.56
C GLY A 568 -33.76 2.14 -32.51
N ARG A 569 -33.04 2.48 -31.46
CA ARG A 569 -31.62 2.08 -31.23
C ARG A 569 -31.47 0.58 -31.03
N TYR A 570 -32.42 -0.06 -30.33
CA TYR A 570 -32.44 -1.50 -30.16
C TYR A 570 -32.53 -2.24 -31.52
N ALA A 571 -33.44 -1.83 -32.38
CA ALA A 571 -33.59 -2.42 -33.70
C ALA A 571 -32.34 -2.23 -34.59
N GLN A 572 -31.66 -1.09 -34.47
CA GLN A 572 -30.37 -0.84 -35.14
C GLN A 572 -29.29 -1.81 -34.62
N LEU A 573 -29.17 -1.99 -33.30
CA LEU A 573 -28.19 -2.90 -32.69
C LEU A 573 -28.48 -4.36 -33.10
N TRP A 574 -29.76 -4.74 -33.17
CA TRP A 574 -30.19 -6.05 -33.62
C TRP A 574 -29.79 -6.33 -35.08
N ALA A 575 -30.05 -5.38 -35.97
CA ALA A 575 -29.66 -5.46 -37.37
C ALA A 575 -28.14 -5.52 -37.57
N LEU A 576 -27.38 -4.71 -36.83
CA LEU A 576 -25.91 -4.72 -36.84
C LEU A 576 -25.31 -6.03 -36.35
N GLY A 577 -25.99 -6.73 -35.43
CA GLY A 577 -25.60 -8.05 -34.95
C GLY A 577 -25.79 -9.18 -35.96
N GLY A 578 -26.37 -8.89 -37.15
CA GLY A 578 -26.64 -9.89 -38.20
C GLY A 578 -27.86 -10.75 -37.93
N TYR A 579 -28.65 -10.43 -36.92
CA TYR A 579 -29.88 -11.11 -36.59
C TYR A 579 -30.98 -10.60 -37.53
N GLN A 580 -31.31 -11.39 -38.57
CA GLN A 580 -32.47 -11.10 -39.44
C GLN A 580 -33.73 -11.48 -38.69
N ALA A 581 -34.75 -10.62 -38.73
CA ALA A 581 -36.09 -10.99 -38.31
C ALA A 581 -36.57 -12.14 -39.20
N SER A 582 -36.59 -13.36 -38.70
CA SER A 582 -37.24 -14.49 -39.37
C SER A 582 -38.76 -14.25 -39.29
N PRO A 583 -39.48 -14.24 -40.39
CA PRO A 583 -40.94 -14.05 -40.38
C PRO A 583 -41.75 -15.22 -39.77
N ASP A 584 -41.09 -16.33 -39.38
CA ASP A 584 -41.76 -17.61 -39.14
C ASP A 584 -41.56 -18.25 -37.74
N GLU A 585 -41.21 -17.51 -36.70
CA GLU A 585 -41.13 -18.09 -35.35
C GLU A 585 -42.32 -17.74 -34.42
N ALA A 586 -43.53 -17.71 -34.98
CA ALA A 586 -44.77 -17.55 -34.20
C ALA A 586 -45.39 -18.87 -33.69
N GLU A 587 -44.76 -20.03 -33.90
CA GLU A 587 -45.31 -21.32 -33.42
C GLU A 587 -44.21 -22.27 -32.92
N PHE A 588 -43.85 -22.17 -31.63
CA PHE A 588 -43.43 -23.34 -30.86
C PHE A 588 -44.16 -23.36 -29.52
N PRO A 589 -44.95 -24.41 -29.23
CA PRO A 589 -45.65 -24.56 -27.95
C PRO A 589 -44.69 -24.97 -26.83
N CYS A 590 -45.08 -24.63 -25.62
CA CYS A 590 -44.48 -24.86 -24.29
C CYS A 590 -43.78 -26.18 -24.04
#